data_afe553d14402c1246130e8238427bc44
#
_entry.id   afe553d14402c1246130e8238427bc44
#
_cell.length_a   1.000
_cell.length_b   1.000
_cell.length_c   1.000
_cell.angle_alpha   90.00
_cell.angle_beta   90.00
_cell.angle_gamma   90.00
#
_symmetry.space_group_name_H-M   'P 1'
#
loop_
_entity.id
_entity.type
_entity.pdbx_description
1 polymer ?
#
loop_
_entity_poly.entity_id
_entity_poly.type
_entity_poly.pdbx_seq_one_letter_code
_entity_poly.pdbx_strand_id
1 'polypeptide(L)'
;MQSSRPLFWITMVVLVLTGASCATNAAKDAYNTFLEQIGQECKPLIIGSDDYTQAIIFNGLGADPENYNNFLMMTRSLFNGGIPPDIYRSSLTAFIGGGTYNDRSFNCIMAHLPKPPKP
;
A
#
# COMPACT_ATOMS: atom_id res chain seq x y z
N MET A 1 18.54 -26.09 -41.51
CA MET A 1 19.11 -26.12 -40.16
C MET A 1 19.41 -24.73 -39.59
N GLN A 2 19.86 -23.81 -40.41
CA GLN A 2 20.24 -22.47 -39.95
C GLN A 2 19.03 -21.54 -39.69
N SER A 3 17.88 -21.83 -40.27
CA SER A 3 16.69 -20.99 -40.18
C SER A 3 15.94 -21.10 -38.86
N SER A 4 16.21 -22.08 -38.01
CA SER A 4 15.52 -22.28 -36.75
C SER A 4 16.06 -21.41 -35.61
N ARG A 5 17.30 -20.94 -35.70
CA ARG A 5 17.93 -20.13 -34.65
C ARG A 5 17.28 -18.77 -34.42
N PRO A 6 16.91 -17.97 -35.45
CA PRO A 6 16.27 -16.68 -35.24
C PRO A 6 14.92 -16.78 -34.54
N LEU A 7 14.13 -17.80 -34.83
CA LEU A 7 12.84 -18.03 -34.21
C LEU A 7 12.96 -18.32 -32.71
N PHE A 8 14.00 -19.06 -32.33
CA PHE A 8 14.25 -19.38 -30.92
C PHE A 8 14.55 -18.12 -30.07
N TRP A 9 15.35 -17.23 -30.62
CA TRP A 9 15.68 -15.98 -29.94
C TRP A 9 14.46 -15.06 -29.72
N ILE A 10 13.58 -14.96 -30.72
CA ILE A 10 12.36 -14.16 -30.67
C ILE A 10 11.44 -14.67 -29.55
N THR A 11 11.31 -15.97 -29.42
CA THR A 11 10.48 -16.60 -28.40
C THR A 11 10.97 -16.25 -26.98
N MET A 12 12.27 -16.25 -26.75
CA MET A 12 12.85 -15.91 -25.46
C MET A 12 12.60 -14.44 -25.07
N VAL A 13 12.68 -13.52 -26.02
CA VAL A 13 12.43 -12.09 -25.78
C VAL A 13 10.98 -11.86 -25.34
N VAL A 14 10.03 -12.54 -25.98
CA VAL A 14 8.60 -12.44 -25.61
C VAL A 14 8.35 -12.93 -24.18
N LEU A 15 8.98 -14.01 -23.75
CA LEU A 15 8.85 -14.54 -22.39
C LEU A 15 9.35 -13.56 -21.33
N VAL A 16 10.47 -12.87 -21.59
CA VAL A 16 11.02 -11.87 -20.65
C VAL A 16 10.05 -10.69 -20.47
N LEU A 17 9.45 -10.20 -21.54
CA LEU A 17 8.47 -9.10 -21.47
C LEU A 17 7.22 -9.50 -20.68
N THR A 18 6.74 -10.72 -20.84
CA THR A 18 5.58 -11.23 -20.10
C THR A 18 5.88 -11.31 -18.59
N GLY A 19 7.07 -11.73 -18.20
CA GLY A 19 7.48 -11.80 -16.81
C GLY A 19 7.51 -10.44 -16.12
N ALA A 20 7.96 -9.38 -16.80
CA ALA A 20 8.00 -8.01 -16.26
C ALA A 20 6.60 -7.48 -15.96
N SER A 21 5.59 -7.74 -16.82
CA SER A 21 4.20 -7.33 -16.60
C SER A 21 3.58 -8.01 -15.38
N CYS A 22 3.85 -9.29 -15.14
CA CYS A 22 3.36 -10.03 -13.99
C CYS A 22 3.90 -9.47 -12.67
N ALA A 23 5.17 -9.07 -12.63
CA ALA A 23 5.80 -8.49 -11.43
C ALA A 23 5.13 -7.18 -11.01
N THR A 24 4.75 -6.30 -11.96
CA THR A 24 4.06 -5.04 -11.67
C THR A 24 2.67 -5.27 -11.09
N ASN A 25 1.91 -6.22 -11.61
CA ASN A 25 0.58 -6.56 -11.11
C ASN A 25 0.65 -7.16 -9.70
N ALA A 26 1.63 -8.01 -9.42
CA ALA A 26 1.82 -8.60 -8.10
C ALA A 26 2.10 -7.54 -7.02
N ALA A 27 2.90 -6.52 -7.32
CA ALA A 27 3.19 -5.42 -6.40
C ALA A 27 1.93 -4.60 -6.07
N LYS A 28 1.09 -4.33 -7.06
CA LYS A 28 -0.18 -3.61 -6.87
C LYS A 28 -1.14 -4.43 -6.01
N ASP A 29 -1.25 -5.73 -6.26
CA ASP A 29 -2.11 -6.63 -5.50
C ASP A 29 -1.65 -6.74 -4.05
N ALA A 30 -0.34 -6.75 -3.78
CA ALA A 30 0.20 -6.79 -2.43
C ALA A 30 -0.22 -5.56 -1.61
N TYR A 31 -0.18 -4.37 -2.20
CA TYR A 31 -0.63 -3.15 -1.52
C TYR A 31 -2.14 -3.21 -1.23
N ASN A 32 -2.94 -3.63 -2.20
CA ASN A 32 -4.40 -3.75 -2.01
C ASN A 32 -4.73 -4.76 -0.92
N THR A 33 -4.03 -5.88 -0.85
CA THR A 33 -4.19 -6.87 0.22
C THR A 33 -3.83 -6.27 1.58
N PHE A 34 -2.74 -5.52 1.67
CA PHE A 34 -2.35 -4.82 2.89
C PHE A 34 -3.45 -3.85 3.35
N LEU A 35 -4.00 -3.07 2.43
CA LEU A 35 -5.06 -2.10 2.74
C LEU A 35 -6.31 -2.80 3.29
N GLU A 36 -6.73 -3.90 2.68
CA GLU A 36 -7.84 -4.70 3.18
C GLU A 36 -7.57 -5.26 4.57
N GLN A 37 -6.36 -5.73 4.83
CA GLN A 37 -5.99 -6.28 6.14
C GLN A 37 -6.08 -5.24 7.24
N ILE A 38 -5.55 -4.03 7.02
CA ILE A 38 -5.65 -2.99 8.05
C ILE A 38 -7.10 -2.53 8.25
N GLY A 39 -7.91 -2.53 7.21
CA GLY A 39 -9.35 -2.23 7.31
C GLY A 39 -10.09 -3.25 8.16
N GLN A 40 -9.75 -4.52 8.08
CA GLN A 40 -10.41 -5.59 8.83
C GLN A 40 -9.84 -5.80 10.23
N GLU A 41 -8.51 -5.77 10.36
CA GLU A 41 -7.84 -6.16 11.60
C GLU A 41 -7.55 -4.98 12.52
N CYS A 42 -7.52 -3.76 12.00
CA CYS A 42 -7.25 -2.55 12.80
C CYS A 42 -8.49 -1.78 13.21
N LYS A 43 -9.66 -2.31 12.96
CA LYS A 43 -10.89 -1.56 13.26
C LYS A 43 -11.14 -1.44 14.77
N PRO A 44 -11.66 -0.27 15.23
CA PRO A 44 -11.90 0.92 14.43
C PRO A 44 -10.58 1.64 14.11
N LEU A 45 -10.37 1.97 12.85
CA LEU A 45 -9.17 2.66 12.39
C LEU A 45 -9.42 4.17 12.40
N ILE A 46 -9.40 4.74 13.61
CA ILE A 46 -9.69 6.16 13.83
C ILE A 46 -8.41 6.98 13.66
N ILE A 47 -8.45 7.95 12.75
CA ILE A 47 -7.38 8.92 12.56
C ILE A 47 -8.04 10.30 12.51
N GLY A 48 -7.63 11.19 13.41
CA GLY A 48 -8.35 12.44 13.63
C GLY A 48 -9.73 12.15 14.20
N SER A 49 -10.77 12.57 13.51
CA SER A 49 -12.17 12.31 13.89
C SER A 49 -12.86 11.29 12.99
N ASP A 50 -12.18 10.77 11.99
CA ASP A 50 -12.78 9.90 10.97
C ASP A 50 -12.42 8.43 11.19
N ASP A 51 -13.37 7.54 10.88
CA ASP A 51 -13.14 6.09 10.88
C ASP A 51 -12.77 5.62 9.48
N TYR A 52 -11.49 5.39 9.27
CA TYR A 52 -10.97 4.95 7.97
C TYR A 52 -11.27 3.48 7.65
N THR A 53 -11.74 2.69 8.65
CA THR A 53 -12.21 1.32 8.39
C THR A 53 -13.31 1.34 7.34
N GLN A 54 -14.32 2.19 7.54
CA GLN A 54 -15.43 2.30 6.60
C GLN A 54 -15.01 2.89 5.26
N ALA A 55 -14.11 3.87 5.30
CA ALA A 55 -13.59 4.47 4.08
C ALA A 55 -12.85 3.44 3.19
N ILE A 56 -12.09 2.54 3.79
CA ILE A 56 -11.40 1.47 3.06
C ILE A 56 -12.40 0.48 2.46
N ILE A 57 -13.37 0.03 3.24
CA ILE A 57 -14.36 -0.97 2.80
C ILE A 57 -15.30 -0.40 1.74
N PHE A 58 -15.73 0.85 1.90
CA PHE A 58 -16.75 1.48 1.07
C PHE A 58 -16.21 2.62 0.19
N ASN A 59 -14.95 2.55 -0.18
CA ASN A 59 -14.31 3.44 -1.16
C ASN A 59 -14.44 4.93 -0.80
N GLY A 60 -14.06 5.29 0.41
CA GLY A 60 -14.01 6.68 0.89
C GLY A 60 -15.23 7.14 1.68
N LEU A 61 -16.24 6.28 1.86
CA LEU A 61 -17.44 6.66 2.60
C LEU A 61 -17.13 6.91 4.07
N GLY A 62 -17.65 8.00 4.62
CA GLY A 62 -17.52 8.33 6.04
C GLY A 62 -16.27 9.10 6.41
N ALA A 63 -15.41 9.43 5.45
CA ALA A 63 -14.22 10.24 5.68
C ALA A 63 -14.26 11.48 4.77
N ASP A 64 -13.58 12.54 5.21
CA ASP A 64 -13.36 13.71 4.35
C ASP A 64 -12.56 13.29 3.12
N PRO A 65 -12.98 13.65 1.89
CA PRO A 65 -12.31 13.19 0.67
C PRO A 65 -10.84 13.58 0.58
N GLU A 66 -10.48 14.78 1.01
CA GLU A 66 -9.10 15.25 0.98
C GLU A 66 -8.26 14.49 1.99
N ASN A 67 -8.76 14.32 3.20
CA ASN A 67 -8.08 13.57 4.24
C ASN A 67 -7.89 12.11 3.84
N TYR A 68 -8.91 11.49 3.24
CA TYR A 68 -8.81 10.11 2.79
C TYR A 68 -7.79 9.95 1.66
N ASN A 69 -7.73 10.88 0.72
CA ASN A 69 -6.72 10.86 -0.34
C ASN A 69 -5.31 10.99 0.23
N ASN A 70 -5.10 11.87 1.20
CA ASN A 70 -3.83 12.02 1.89
C ASN A 70 -3.45 10.73 2.63
N PHE A 71 -4.41 10.12 3.31
CA PHE A 71 -4.21 8.84 3.98
C PHE A 71 -3.76 7.75 3.00
N LEU A 72 -4.45 7.60 1.87
CA LEU A 72 -4.09 6.58 0.87
C LEU A 72 -2.71 6.82 0.27
N MET A 73 -2.40 8.06 -0.08
CA MET A 73 -1.12 8.42 -0.68
C MET A 73 0.04 8.17 0.27
N MET A 74 -0.09 8.60 1.52
CA MET A 74 0.93 8.42 2.55
C MET A 74 1.10 6.96 2.94
N THR A 75 -0.01 6.22 3.05
CA THR A 75 0.01 4.80 3.39
C THR A 75 0.67 3.97 2.29
N ARG A 76 0.44 4.33 1.03
CA ARG A 76 1.15 3.71 -0.09
C ARG A 76 2.65 3.97 -0.04
N SER A 77 3.06 5.21 0.25
CA SER A 77 4.47 5.55 0.39
C SER A 77 5.12 4.79 1.54
N LEU A 78 4.43 4.65 2.65
CA LEU A 78 4.90 3.86 3.79
C LEU A 78 5.08 2.39 3.41
N PHE A 79 4.08 1.81 2.76
CA PHE A 79 4.11 0.40 2.32
C PHE A 79 5.28 0.13 1.38
N ASN A 80 5.55 1.05 0.46
CA ASN A 80 6.62 0.92 -0.53
C ASN A 80 8.01 1.31 0.00
N GLY A 81 8.11 1.74 1.25
CA GLY A 81 9.38 2.16 1.84
C GLY A 81 9.83 3.55 1.42
N GLY A 82 8.92 4.35 0.83
CA GLY A 82 9.24 5.71 0.37
C GLY A 82 9.34 6.74 1.48
N ILE A 83 8.71 6.48 2.63
CA ILE A 83 8.81 7.32 3.82
C ILE A 83 8.99 6.44 5.06
N PRO A 84 9.76 6.91 6.07
CA PRO A 84 9.88 6.17 7.32
C PRO A 84 8.63 6.31 8.20
N PRO A 85 8.41 5.37 9.14
CA PRO A 85 7.23 5.38 10.02
C PRO A 85 6.99 6.65 10.82
N ASP A 86 8.04 7.29 11.32
CA ASP A 86 7.91 8.53 12.10
C ASP A 86 7.45 9.70 11.23
N ILE A 87 7.89 9.77 9.97
CA ILE A 87 7.42 10.78 9.01
C ILE A 87 5.96 10.52 8.65
N TYR A 88 5.58 9.26 8.48
CA TYR A 88 4.18 8.89 8.23
C TYR A 88 3.27 9.39 9.37
N ARG A 89 3.63 9.10 10.62
CA ARG A 89 2.86 9.53 11.79
C ARG A 89 2.75 11.06 11.86
N SER A 90 3.87 11.76 11.77
CA SER A 90 3.89 13.22 11.90
C SER A 90 3.14 13.90 10.78
N SER A 91 3.28 13.41 9.55
CA SER A 91 2.60 13.99 8.39
C SER A 91 1.09 13.82 8.44
N LEU A 92 0.61 12.61 8.74
CA LEU A 92 -0.83 12.39 8.85
C LEU A 92 -1.44 13.16 10.02
N THR A 93 -0.77 13.23 11.15
CA THR A 93 -1.23 14.02 12.29
C THR A 93 -1.30 15.51 11.94
N ALA A 94 -0.33 16.01 11.16
CA ALA A 94 -0.34 17.41 10.73
C ALA A 94 -1.51 17.72 9.78
N PHE A 95 -1.83 16.78 8.85
CA PHE A 95 -2.91 16.99 7.90
C PHE A 95 -4.29 16.73 8.45
N ILE A 96 -4.44 15.70 9.27
CA ILE A 96 -5.76 15.20 9.69
C ILE A 96 -6.09 15.60 11.13
N GLY A 97 -5.07 15.77 11.99
CA GLY A 97 -5.25 16.04 13.41
C GLY A 97 -5.27 14.76 14.24
N GLY A 98 -5.73 14.86 15.46
CA GLY A 98 -5.91 13.75 16.40
C GLY A 98 -4.77 13.53 17.38
N GLY A 99 -3.55 13.96 17.07
CA GLY A 99 -2.41 13.83 17.98
C GLY A 99 -2.18 12.39 18.43
N THR A 100 -2.00 12.17 19.72
CA THR A 100 -1.75 10.85 20.30
C THR A 100 -2.95 9.91 20.24
N TYR A 101 -4.15 10.41 20.00
CA TYR A 101 -5.32 9.55 19.78
C TYR A 101 -5.18 8.66 18.54
N ASN A 102 -4.31 9.04 17.62
CA ASN A 102 -4.04 8.24 16.41
C ASN A 102 -3.10 7.07 16.66
N ASP A 103 -2.43 7.00 17.80
CA ASP A 103 -1.32 6.04 18.03
C ASP A 103 -1.77 4.60 17.92
N ARG A 104 -2.94 4.25 18.42
CA ARG A 104 -3.48 2.89 18.30
C ARG A 104 -3.60 2.48 16.83
N SER A 105 -4.17 3.36 16.00
CA SER A 105 -4.34 3.10 14.57
C SER A 105 -3.00 3.00 13.85
N PHE A 106 -2.09 3.93 14.12
CA PHE A 106 -0.76 3.90 13.51
C PHE A 106 0.03 2.66 13.92
N ASN A 107 -0.01 2.26 15.19
CA ASN A 107 0.67 1.06 15.66
C ASN A 107 0.11 -0.20 14.99
N CYS A 108 -1.19 -0.27 14.79
CA CYS A 108 -1.81 -1.38 14.08
C CYS A 108 -1.38 -1.43 12.61
N ILE A 109 -1.36 -0.30 11.92
CA ILE A 109 -0.88 -0.20 10.54
C ILE A 109 0.57 -0.67 10.45
N MET A 110 1.43 -0.19 11.36
CA MET A 110 2.84 -0.58 11.38
C MET A 110 3.04 -2.08 11.59
N ALA A 111 2.20 -2.69 12.44
CA ALA A 111 2.29 -4.12 12.73
C ALA A 111 1.97 -4.99 11.50
N HIS A 112 1.24 -4.46 10.53
CA HIS A 112 0.85 -5.18 9.32
C HIS A 112 1.76 -4.90 8.12
N LEU A 113 2.75 -4.01 8.27
CA LEU A 113 3.70 -3.75 7.19
C LEU A 113 4.52 -5.01 6.88
N PRO A 114 4.85 -5.24 5.58
CA PRO A 114 5.73 -6.34 5.22
C PRO A 114 7.08 -6.17 5.90
N LYS A 115 7.61 -7.27 6.42
CA LYS A 115 8.95 -7.24 6.99
C LYS A 115 9.97 -7.21 5.85
N PRO A 116 11.06 -6.41 6.00
CA PRO A 116 12.10 -6.44 4.99
C PRO A 116 12.72 -7.84 4.90
N PRO A 117 13.15 -8.27 3.69
CA PRO A 117 13.80 -9.56 3.54
C PRO A 117 15.07 -9.61 4.40
N LYS A 118 15.31 -10.76 5.03
CA LYS A 118 16.51 -10.95 5.84
C LYS A 118 17.75 -10.87 4.94
N PRO A 119 18.80 -10.14 5.37
CA PRO A 119 20.05 -10.08 4.61
C PRO A 119 20.76 -11.43 4.49
#